data_7a964af6ab35426bbe6d74d6f71cdd47
#
_entry.id   7a964af6ab35426bbe6d74d6f71cdd47
#
_cell.length_a   1.000
_cell.length_b   1.000
_cell.length_c   1.000
_cell.angle_alpha   90.00
_cell.angle_beta   90.00
_cell.angle_gamma   90.00
#
_symmetry.space_group_name_H-M   'P 1'
#
loop_
_entity.id
_entity.type
_entity.pdbx_description
1 polymer ?
#
loop_
_entity_poly.entity_id
_entity_poly.type
_entity_poly.pdbx_seq_one_letter_code
_entity_poly.pdbx_strand_id
1 'polypeptide(L)'
;MKPNENKQFKDIISKESVLISIPSSSSTEEQLYRAVYESIKNSDIKNIIWVCYQQTPDVVEKKLKSHSFSFDQIQFIDMITHMMGLVIKKDDTKYCSSPTDYNCLFKLIDELIEKKGRCILIIDNLNAMMSYDMLERIIKTVRSLNNRITQSNSAILYLETTGACGIQTEVAVRATMNYVMDFNDRVNNKDFAWETLRKASWKDAMTMNTPLLSILLMIMFLTIIFLTSILIYILTK
;
A
#
# COMPACT_ATOMS: atom_id res chain seq x y z
N MET A 1 14.59 -3.90 -21.83
CA MET A 1 13.18 -3.50 -21.61
C MET A 1 12.43 -3.56 -22.93
N LYS A 2 11.26 -4.18 -22.95
CA LYS A 2 10.46 -4.28 -24.19
C LYS A 2 9.77 -2.92 -24.48
N PRO A 3 9.53 -2.55 -25.76
CA PRO A 3 8.92 -1.24 -26.11
C PRO A 3 7.58 -0.94 -25.41
N ASN A 4 6.85 -1.98 -25.02
CA ASN A 4 5.57 -1.86 -24.29
C ASN A 4 5.74 -1.43 -22.81
N GLU A 5 6.87 -1.72 -22.18
CA GLU A 5 7.12 -1.36 -20.78
C GLU A 5 7.35 0.16 -20.63
N ASN A 6 8.05 0.78 -21.60
CA ASN A 6 8.29 2.23 -21.61
C ASN A 6 7.00 3.07 -21.75
N LYS A 7 5.97 2.55 -22.42
CA LYS A 7 4.69 3.24 -22.55
C LYS A 7 3.90 3.19 -21.23
N GLN A 8 4.06 2.09 -20.49
CA GLN A 8 3.40 1.84 -19.21
C GLN A 8 3.88 2.81 -18.10
N PHE A 9 5.17 3.16 -18.09
CA PHE A 9 5.73 4.10 -17.10
C PHE A 9 5.40 5.57 -17.37
N LYS A 10 5.13 5.96 -18.62
CA LYS A 10 4.89 7.37 -18.97
C LYS A 10 3.68 8.00 -18.29
N ASP A 11 2.64 7.21 -18.02
CA ASP A 11 1.36 7.71 -17.54
C ASP A 11 1.12 7.40 -16.04
N ILE A 12 2.10 6.78 -15.36
CA ILE A 12 1.94 6.35 -13.96
C ILE A 12 1.69 7.54 -13.03
N ILE A 13 2.50 8.59 -13.15
CA ILE A 13 2.40 9.76 -12.26
C ILE A 13 1.07 10.50 -12.42
N SER A 14 0.40 10.35 -13.55
CA SER A 14 -0.93 10.92 -13.76
C SER A 14 -2.05 10.18 -13.00
N LYS A 15 -1.76 9.03 -12.40
CA LYS A 15 -2.75 8.18 -11.71
C LYS A 15 -2.93 8.51 -10.22
N GLU A 16 -2.25 9.53 -9.71
CA GLU A 16 -2.30 10.01 -8.32
C GLU A 16 -1.80 8.99 -7.30
N SER A 17 -2.45 7.83 -7.11
CA SER A 17 -2.00 6.76 -6.21
C SER A 17 -1.75 5.46 -6.95
N VAL A 18 -0.50 5.02 -6.94
CA VAL A 18 -0.01 3.84 -7.67
C VAL A 18 0.66 2.86 -6.73
N LEU A 19 0.26 1.60 -6.80
CA LEU A 19 0.96 0.49 -6.19
C LEU A 19 1.87 -0.16 -7.22
N ILE A 20 3.17 -0.23 -6.93
CA ILE A 20 4.15 -1.00 -7.69
C ILE A 20 4.41 -2.29 -6.92
N SER A 21 3.95 -3.41 -7.48
CA SER A 21 4.02 -4.73 -6.86
C SER A 21 4.96 -5.64 -7.65
N ILE A 22 5.97 -6.17 -6.97
CA ILE A 22 7.01 -7.03 -7.59
C ILE A 22 7.14 -8.34 -6.81
N PRO A 23 7.31 -9.49 -7.50
CA PRO A 23 7.47 -10.77 -6.84
C PRO A 23 8.74 -10.83 -5.99
N SER A 24 8.69 -11.57 -4.89
CA SER A 24 9.87 -11.83 -4.08
C SER A 24 10.90 -12.64 -4.87
N SER A 25 12.05 -12.05 -5.14
CA SER A 25 13.18 -12.66 -5.83
C SER A 25 14.48 -12.00 -5.38
N SER A 26 15.63 -12.54 -5.79
CA SER A 26 16.93 -11.95 -5.49
C SER A 26 17.15 -10.56 -6.09
N SER A 27 16.36 -10.18 -7.10
CA SER A 27 16.44 -8.88 -7.79
C SER A 27 15.26 -7.97 -7.49
N THR A 28 14.38 -8.33 -6.54
CA THR A 28 13.15 -7.57 -6.21
C THR A 28 13.44 -6.11 -5.92
N GLU A 29 14.42 -5.85 -5.08
CA GLU A 29 14.77 -4.50 -4.67
C GLU A 29 15.25 -3.65 -5.84
N GLU A 30 16.17 -4.17 -6.66
CA GLU A 30 16.65 -3.47 -7.86
C GLU A 30 15.50 -3.15 -8.82
N GLN A 31 14.58 -4.09 -9.01
CA GLN A 31 13.41 -3.92 -9.87
C GLN A 31 12.48 -2.84 -9.33
N LEU A 32 12.25 -2.77 -8.01
CA LEU A 32 11.46 -1.71 -7.37
C LEU A 32 12.09 -0.33 -7.60
N TYR A 33 13.39 -0.18 -7.30
CA TYR A 33 14.09 1.09 -7.52
C TYR A 33 14.10 1.50 -8.99
N ARG A 34 14.28 0.56 -9.90
CA ARG A 34 14.20 0.81 -11.34
C ARG A 34 12.81 1.25 -11.76
N ALA A 35 11.74 0.59 -11.28
CA ALA A 35 10.37 0.98 -11.57
C ALA A 35 10.07 2.39 -11.09
N VAL A 36 10.52 2.76 -9.89
CA VAL A 36 10.41 4.13 -9.36
C VAL A 36 11.14 5.11 -10.26
N TYR A 37 12.41 4.85 -10.60
CA TYR A 37 13.21 5.74 -11.44
C TYR A 37 12.56 5.96 -12.81
N GLU A 38 12.14 4.88 -13.49
CA GLU A 38 11.49 4.98 -14.80
C GLU A 38 10.14 5.72 -14.73
N SER A 39 9.43 5.62 -13.61
CA SER A 39 8.19 6.36 -13.39
C SER A 39 8.42 7.87 -13.24
N ILE A 40 9.51 8.26 -12.63
CA ILE A 40 9.79 9.65 -12.24
C ILE A 40 10.59 10.42 -13.30
N LYS A 41 11.54 9.78 -13.97
CA LYS A 41 12.50 10.47 -14.86
C LYS A 41 11.87 11.33 -15.95
N ASN A 42 10.67 10.96 -16.41
CA ASN A 42 9.92 11.68 -17.44
C ASN A 42 8.82 12.59 -16.86
N SER A 43 8.71 12.66 -15.53
CA SER A 43 7.75 13.52 -14.85
C SER A 43 8.18 15.00 -14.88
N ASP A 44 7.22 15.90 -14.93
CA ASP A 44 7.39 17.32 -14.69
C ASP A 44 7.57 17.66 -13.20
N ILE A 45 7.25 16.72 -12.31
CA ILE A 45 7.39 16.86 -10.85
C ILE A 45 8.81 16.49 -10.45
N LYS A 46 9.54 17.46 -9.89
CA LYS A 46 10.96 17.28 -9.49
C LYS A 46 11.15 17.03 -8.00
N ASN A 47 10.19 17.46 -7.17
CA ASN A 47 10.26 17.27 -5.72
C ASN A 47 9.87 15.85 -5.35
N ILE A 48 10.74 15.14 -4.65
CA ILE A 48 10.51 13.76 -4.22
C ILE A 48 10.55 13.74 -2.70
N ILE A 49 9.53 13.11 -2.09
CA ILE A 49 9.48 12.80 -0.68
C ILE A 49 9.55 11.28 -0.54
N TRP A 50 10.62 10.78 0.08
CA TRP A 50 10.82 9.36 0.29
C TRP A 50 10.59 8.99 1.75
N VAL A 51 9.56 8.20 2.01
CA VAL A 51 9.21 7.75 3.37
C VAL A 51 9.84 6.39 3.61
N CYS A 52 10.71 6.31 4.60
CA CYS A 52 11.51 5.16 4.93
C CYS A 52 10.84 4.31 6.04
N TYR A 53 10.28 3.16 5.66
CA TYR A 53 9.72 2.17 6.58
C TYR A 53 10.57 0.91 6.73
N GLN A 54 11.37 0.57 5.72
CA GLN A 54 12.18 -0.64 5.69
C GLN A 54 13.67 -0.36 5.90
N GLN A 55 14.16 0.75 5.36
CA GLN A 55 15.57 1.08 5.35
C GLN A 55 15.78 2.53 5.76
N THR A 56 16.93 2.81 6.39
CA THR A 56 17.29 4.19 6.73
C THR A 56 17.58 5.02 5.48
N PRO A 57 17.43 6.34 5.52
CA PRO A 57 17.73 7.24 4.40
C PRO A 57 19.12 7.03 3.79
N ASP A 58 20.14 6.80 4.61
CA ASP A 58 21.51 6.57 4.14
C ASP A 58 21.64 5.30 3.30
N VAL A 59 20.91 4.24 3.67
CA VAL A 59 20.88 2.99 2.91
C VAL A 59 20.17 3.19 1.58
N VAL A 60 19.02 3.86 1.59
CA VAL A 60 18.26 4.18 0.37
C VAL A 60 19.12 5.02 -0.57
N GLU A 61 19.72 6.09 -0.09
CA GLU A 61 20.58 6.98 -0.89
C GLU A 61 21.76 6.22 -1.51
N LYS A 62 22.45 5.39 -0.70
CA LYS A 62 23.55 4.54 -1.19
C LYS A 62 23.10 3.61 -2.30
N LYS A 63 21.92 3.00 -2.19
CA LYS A 63 21.36 2.09 -3.18
C LYS A 63 20.96 2.83 -4.46
N LEU A 64 20.31 3.97 -4.36
CA LEU A 64 20.02 4.82 -5.52
C LEU A 64 21.29 5.16 -6.30
N LYS A 65 22.35 5.56 -5.59
CA LYS A 65 23.66 5.87 -6.20
C LYS A 65 24.31 4.63 -6.84
N SER A 66 24.26 3.46 -6.21
CA SER A 66 24.85 2.23 -6.74
C SER A 66 24.19 1.76 -8.05
N HIS A 67 22.91 2.06 -8.23
CA HIS A 67 22.17 1.78 -9.47
C HIS A 67 22.23 2.92 -10.49
N SER A 68 23.04 3.96 -10.23
CA SER A 68 23.12 5.16 -11.08
C SER A 68 21.79 5.90 -11.24
N PHE A 69 20.89 5.76 -10.26
CA PHE A 69 19.65 6.51 -10.20
C PHE A 69 19.91 7.84 -9.46
N SER A 70 19.79 8.93 -10.18
CA SER A 70 19.95 10.27 -9.64
C SER A 70 18.63 11.00 -9.65
N PHE A 71 18.31 11.62 -8.54
CA PHE A 71 17.20 12.54 -8.40
C PHE A 71 17.71 13.87 -7.88
N ASP A 72 17.28 14.95 -8.50
CA ASP A 72 17.80 16.29 -8.20
C ASP A 72 17.44 16.79 -6.80
N GLN A 73 16.26 16.37 -6.29
CA GLN A 73 15.76 16.83 -5.00
C GLN A 73 14.98 15.73 -4.29
N ILE A 74 15.64 15.01 -3.37
CA ILE A 74 14.98 14.08 -2.46
C ILE A 74 14.94 14.69 -1.06
N GLN A 75 13.76 14.57 -0.40
CA GLN A 75 13.61 14.77 1.02
C GLN A 75 13.19 13.44 1.65
N PHE A 76 13.86 13.07 2.73
CA PHE A 76 13.53 11.84 3.44
C PHE A 76 12.63 12.13 4.64
N ILE A 77 11.65 11.24 4.86
CA ILE A 77 10.93 11.11 6.13
C ILE A 77 11.27 9.73 6.68
N ASP A 78 11.99 9.73 7.78
CA ASP A 78 12.46 8.51 8.42
C ASP A 78 11.53 8.09 9.56
N MET A 79 10.89 6.94 9.38
CA MET A 79 9.93 6.41 10.34
C MET A 79 10.55 5.41 11.33
N ILE A 80 11.81 4.95 11.11
CA ILE A 80 12.36 3.80 11.81
C ILE A 80 13.60 4.09 12.65
N THR A 81 14.43 5.07 12.30
CA THR A 81 15.73 5.30 12.97
C THR A 81 15.57 5.60 14.46
N HIS A 82 14.60 6.41 14.85
CA HIS A 82 14.36 6.70 16.28
C HIS A 82 13.87 5.48 17.06
N MET A 83 13.06 4.61 16.46
CA MET A 83 12.66 3.35 17.07
C MET A 83 13.86 2.43 17.32
N MET A 84 14.89 2.48 16.48
CA MET A 84 16.13 1.71 16.63
C MET A 84 17.09 2.30 17.69
N GLY A 85 16.70 3.41 18.33
CA GLY A 85 17.54 4.10 19.31
C GLY A 85 18.73 4.85 18.70
N LEU A 86 18.74 5.05 17.40
CA LEU A 86 19.79 5.80 16.72
C LEU A 86 19.45 7.30 16.70
N VAL A 87 20.43 8.13 16.97
CA VAL A 87 20.30 9.59 16.90
C VAL A 87 21.17 10.08 15.75
N ILE A 88 20.58 10.14 14.57
CA ILE A 88 21.22 10.67 13.36
C ILE A 88 20.45 11.93 12.96
N LYS A 89 21.15 13.02 12.70
CA LYS A 89 20.58 14.25 12.15
C LYS A 89 21.18 14.52 10.78
N LYS A 90 20.31 14.65 9.78
CA LYS A 90 20.67 15.02 8.42
C LYS A 90 19.76 16.16 7.96
N ASP A 91 20.29 17.14 7.23
CA ASP A 91 19.56 18.35 6.83
C ASP A 91 18.41 18.05 5.86
N ASP A 92 18.55 17.02 5.03
CA ASP A 92 17.56 16.58 4.05
C ASP A 92 16.60 15.52 4.58
N THR A 93 16.69 15.18 5.89
CA THR A 93 15.90 14.13 6.53
C THR A 93 15.08 14.69 7.68
N LYS A 94 13.80 14.35 7.70
CA LYS A 94 12.88 14.54 8.81
C LYS A 94 12.63 13.21 9.51
N TYR A 95 12.46 13.24 10.82
CA TYR A 95 12.34 12.02 11.64
C TYR A 95 11.02 12.00 12.37
N CYS A 96 10.33 10.86 12.34
CA CYS A 96 9.20 10.58 13.22
C CYS A 96 9.64 9.68 14.39
N SER A 97 8.87 9.72 15.47
CA SER A 97 9.22 9.02 16.71
C SER A 97 9.07 7.49 16.60
N SER A 98 8.16 7.04 15.73
CA SER A 98 7.90 5.61 15.50
C SER A 98 7.27 5.38 14.12
N PRO A 99 7.31 4.13 13.61
CA PRO A 99 6.65 3.76 12.35
C PRO A 99 5.13 3.96 12.34
N THR A 100 4.51 4.04 13.52
CA THR A 100 3.06 4.23 13.69
C THR A 100 2.66 5.66 14.04
N ASP A 101 3.62 6.60 14.04
CA ASP A 101 3.36 8.02 14.27
C ASP A 101 2.86 8.71 12.99
N TYR A 102 1.64 8.34 12.57
CA TYR A 102 1.02 8.88 11.36
C TYR A 102 0.72 10.38 11.45
N ASN A 103 0.54 10.92 12.66
CA ASN A 103 0.34 12.36 12.84
C ASN A 103 1.61 13.13 12.47
N CYS A 104 2.78 12.64 12.90
CA CYS A 104 4.07 13.18 12.49
C CYS A 104 4.24 13.07 10.97
N LEU A 105 3.98 11.90 10.40
CA LEU A 105 4.09 11.66 8.96
C LEU A 105 3.23 12.66 8.16
N PHE A 106 1.95 12.80 8.50
CA PHE A 106 1.03 13.69 7.79
C PHE A 106 1.48 15.15 7.90
N LYS A 107 1.86 15.60 9.11
CA LYS A 107 2.35 16.95 9.33
C LYS A 107 3.59 17.25 8.47
N LEU A 108 4.57 16.34 8.43
CA LEU A 108 5.78 16.53 7.65
C LEU A 108 5.51 16.53 6.14
N ILE A 109 4.60 15.69 5.66
CA ILE A 109 4.18 15.69 4.25
C ILE A 109 3.52 17.03 3.91
N ASP A 110 2.57 17.50 4.72
CA ASP A 110 1.86 18.75 4.51
C ASP A 110 2.85 19.94 4.50
N GLU A 111 3.79 20.01 5.45
CA GLU A 111 4.85 21.04 5.49
C GLU A 111 5.74 21.03 4.24
N LEU A 112 6.11 19.84 3.75
CA LEU A 112 6.95 19.69 2.57
C LEU A 112 6.21 20.08 1.28
N ILE A 113 4.94 19.71 1.17
CA ILE A 113 4.07 20.10 0.04
C ILE A 113 3.86 21.63 0.05
N GLU A 114 3.56 22.21 1.20
CA GLU A 114 3.37 23.66 1.33
C GLU A 114 4.65 24.43 0.92
N LYS A 115 5.81 23.94 1.35
CA LYS A 115 7.10 24.59 1.08
C LYS A 115 7.59 24.44 -0.36
N LYS A 116 7.35 23.27 -0.98
CA LYS A 116 7.96 22.89 -2.27
C LYS A 116 6.98 22.73 -3.42
N GLY A 117 5.68 22.76 -3.12
CA GLY A 117 4.63 22.53 -4.11
C GLY A 117 4.44 21.04 -4.44
N ARG A 118 4.01 20.76 -5.67
CA ARG A 118 3.76 19.40 -6.15
C ARG A 118 4.95 18.48 -5.92
N CYS A 119 4.67 17.28 -5.42
CA CYS A 119 5.70 16.29 -5.14
C CYS A 119 5.29 14.88 -5.61
N ILE A 120 6.26 14.00 -5.68
CA ILE A 120 6.05 12.56 -5.76
C ILE A 120 6.41 11.98 -4.40
N LEU A 121 5.41 11.48 -3.69
CA LEU A 121 5.59 10.75 -2.43
C LEU A 121 5.87 9.28 -2.74
N ILE A 122 6.91 8.72 -2.11
CA ILE A 122 7.27 7.30 -2.25
C ILE A 122 7.22 6.67 -0.87
N ILE A 123 6.42 5.61 -0.72
CA ILE A 123 6.43 4.74 0.46
C ILE A 123 7.31 3.53 0.12
N ASP A 124 8.49 3.45 0.72
CA ASP A 124 9.57 2.54 0.29
C ASP A 124 9.25 1.05 0.47
N ASN A 125 8.37 0.72 1.41
CA ASN A 125 7.86 -0.63 1.56
C ASN A 125 6.54 -0.66 2.32
N LEU A 126 5.46 -0.92 1.59
CA LEU A 126 4.12 -1.02 2.17
C LEU A 126 3.98 -2.25 3.08
N ASN A 127 4.68 -3.37 2.76
CA ASN A 127 4.69 -4.57 3.60
C ASN A 127 5.36 -4.29 4.95
N ALA A 128 6.46 -3.51 4.97
CA ALA A 128 7.08 -3.09 6.21
C ALA A 128 6.14 -2.19 7.03
N MET A 129 5.48 -1.22 6.40
CA MET A 129 4.46 -0.41 7.07
C MET A 129 3.35 -1.28 7.69
N MET A 130 2.87 -2.31 6.97
CA MET A 130 1.86 -3.26 7.45
C MET A 130 2.35 -4.15 8.60
N SER A 131 3.65 -4.34 8.77
CA SER A 131 4.20 -5.13 9.89
C SER A 131 4.18 -4.38 11.23
N TYR A 132 4.01 -3.07 11.21
CA TYR A 132 4.03 -2.24 12.42
C TYR A 132 2.65 -1.96 13.00
N ASP A 133 1.56 -2.18 12.24
CA ASP A 133 0.23 -1.81 12.70
C ASP A 133 -0.88 -2.71 12.12
N MET A 134 -2.07 -2.59 12.70
CA MET A 134 -3.24 -3.35 12.24
C MET A 134 -3.71 -2.88 10.87
N LEU A 135 -4.17 -3.80 10.04
CA LEU A 135 -4.64 -3.56 8.68
C LEU A 135 -5.65 -2.39 8.59
N GLU A 136 -6.58 -2.29 9.53
CA GLU A 136 -7.59 -1.23 9.52
C GLU A 136 -6.95 0.17 9.63
N ARG A 137 -5.95 0.33 10.51
CA ARG A 137 -5.22 1.60 10.65
C ARG A 137 -4.39 1.90 9.42
N ILE A 138 -3.76 0.88 8.83
CA ILE A 138 -3.01 1.02 7.57
C ILE A 138 -3.94 1.49 6.44
N ILE A 139 -5.10 0.88 6.27
CA ILE A 139 -6.09 1.29 5.26
C ILE A 139 -6.54 2.75 5.46
N LYS A 140 -6.82 3.14 6.71
CA LYS A 140 -7.16 4.54 7.03
C LYS A 140 -6.01 5.50 6.68
N THR A 141 -4.78 5.12 7.00
CA THR A 141 -3.58 5.91 6.71
C THR A 141 -3.35 6.05 5.21
N VAL A 142 -3.43 4.95 4.46
CA VAL A 142 -3.31 4.96 2.99
C VAL A 142 -4.36 5.86 2.35
N ARG A 143 -5.63 5.76 2.76
CA ARG A 143 -6.70 6.65 2.28
C ARG A 143 -6.44 8.12 2.61
N SER A 144 -5.93 8.40 3.81
CA SER A 144 -5.57 9.77 4.21
C SER A 144 -4.42 10.32 3.38
N LEU A 145 -3.41 9.51 3.09
CA LEU A 145 -2.30 9.86 2.20
C LEU A 145 -2.81 10.14 0.77
N ASN A 146 -3.62 9.23 0.22
CA ASN A 146 -4.19 9.41 -1.13
C ASN A 146 -4.99 10.72 -1.24
N ASN A 147 -5.83 11.03 -0.24
CA ASN A 147 -6.61 12.27 -0.24
C ASN A 147 -5.71 13.53 -0.22
N ARG A 148 -4.64 13.54 0.60
CA ARG A 148 -3.69 14.67 0.66
C ARG A 148 -2.98 14.88 -0.68
N ILE A 149 -2.55 13.79 -1.28
CA ILE A 149 -1.85 13.79 -2.57
C ILE A 149 -2.76 14.31 -3.68
N THR A 150 -4.01 13.84 -3.75
CA THR A 150 -5.01 14.34 -4.70
C THR A 150 -5.27 15.84 -4.52
N GLN A 151 -5.46 16.30 -3.28
CA GLN A 151 -5.70 17.73 -2.98
C GLN A 151 -4.53 18.65 -3.36
N SER A 152 -3.30 18.12 -3.35
CA SER A 152 -2.10 18.88 -3.70
C SER A 152 -1.68 18.74 -5.18
N ASN A 153 -2.45 18.05 -6.01
CA ASN A 153 -2.07 17.67 -7.38
C ASN A 153 -0.71 16.97 -7.45
N SER A 154 -0.37 16.23 -6.43
CA SER A 154 0.85 15.42 -6.29
C SER A 154 0.59 13.96 -6.71
N ALA A 155 1.59 13.10 -6.64
CA ALA A 155 1.45 11.67 -6.88
C ALA A 155 2.05 10.86 -5.73
N ILE A 156 1.56 9.64 -5.53
CA ILE A 156 2.12 8.72 -4.54
C ILE A 156 2.38 7.36 -5.17
N LEU A 157 3.57 6.83 -4.91
CA LEU A 157 4.01 5.49 -5.28
C LEU A 157 4.17 4.65 -4.01
N TYR A 158 3.42 3.59 -3.90
CA TYR A 158 3.59 2.57 -2.88
C TYR A 158 4.37 1.40 -3.46
N LEU A 159 5.44 0.99 -2.77
CA LEU A 159 6.25 -0.16 -3.17
C LEU A 159 5.85 -1.38 -2.34
N GLU A 160 5.62 -2.50 -3.00
CA GLU A 160 5.18 -3.75 -2.38
C GLU A 160 5.93 -4.95 -2.96
N THR A 161 6.23 -5.91 -2.09
CA THR A 161 6.64 -7.25 -2.50
C THR A 161 5.46 -8.19 -2.43
N THR A 162 5.03 -8.74 -3.57
CA THR A 162 3.88 -9.65 -3.65
C THR A 162 4.13 -10.92 -2.82
N GLY A 163 3.12 -11.37 -2.11
CA GLY A 163 3.17 -12.58 -1.28
C GLY A 163 3.88 -12.40 0.06
N ALA A 164 4.33 -11.18 0.38
CA ALA A 164 4.94 -10.89 1.69
C ALA A 164 3.90 -10.76 2.82
N CYS A 165 2.64 -10.49 2.47
CA CYS A 165 1.51 -10.43 3.40
C CYS A 165 0.44 -11.45 3.01
N GLY A 166 -0.53 -11.67 3.91
CA GLY A 166 -1.67 -12.53 3.59
C GLY A 166 -2.50 -11.94 2.44
N ILE A 167 -3.04 -12.81 1.59
CA ILE A 167 -3.79 -12.43 0.38
C ILE A 167 -4.94 -11.44 0.65
N GLN A 168 -5.64 -11.58 1.78
CA GLN A 168 -6.72 -10.67 2.18
C GLN A 168 -6.20 -9.25 2.43
N THR A 169 -5.03 -9.15 3.05
CA THR A 169 -4.36 -7.88 3.33
C THR A 169 -3.95 -7.20 2.02
N GLU A 170 -3.30 -7.93 1.12
CA GLU A 170 -2.89 -7.41 -0.18
C GLU A 170 -4.10 -6.92 -0.99
N VAL A 171 -5.16 -7.72 -1.05
CA VAL A 171 -6.39 -7.35 -1.76
C VAL A 171 -7.02 -6.09 -1.16
N ALA A 172 -7.11 -5.99 0.17
CA ALA A 172 -7.69 -4.83 0.85
C ALA A 172 -6.89 -3.55 0.58
N VAL A 173 -5.57 -3.63 0.56
CA VAL A 173 -4.70 -2.49 0.26
C VAL A 173 -4.78 -2.12 -1.22
N ARG A 174 -4.70 -3.08 -2.14
CA ARG A 174 -4.83 -2.86 -3.59
C ARG A 174 -6.14 -2.18 -3.97
N ALA A 175 -7.23 -2.49 -3.26
CA ALA A 175 -8.53 -1.85 -3.46
C ALA A 175 -8.56 -0.35 -3.11
N THR A 176 -7.55 0.18 -2.41
CA THR A 176 -7.42 1.61 -2.09
C THR A 176 -6.63 2.40 -3.11
N MET A 177 -6.04 1.75 -4.11
CA MET A 177 -5.18 2.37 -5.10
C MET A 177 -5.95 2.75 -6.37
N ASN A 178 -5.55 3.85 -7.00
CA ASN A 178 -6.11 4.23 -8.30
C ASN A 178 -5.56 3.37 -9.43
N TYR A 179 -4.32 2.91 -9.27
CA TYR A 179 -3.66 2.05 -10.24
C TYR A 179 -2.75 1.03 -9.55
N VAL A 180 -2.70 -0.20 -10.07
CA VAL A 180 -1.77 -1.24 -9.62
C VAL A 180 -0.92 -1.67 -10.80
N MET A 181 0.41 -1.53 -10.66
CA MET A 181 1.39 -2.06 -11.57
C MET A 181 1.95 -3.35 -10.98
N ASP A 182 1.51 -4.48 -11.51
CA ASP A 182 1.96 -5.79 -11.07
C ASP A 182 2.95 -6.38 -12.07
N PHE A 183 4.16 -6.71 -11.60
CA PHE A 183 5.20 -7.32 -12.42
C PHE A 183 5.12 -8.85 -12.46
N ASN A 184 4.25 -9.45 -11.65
CA ASN A 184 4.02 -10.90 -11.65
C ASN A 184 3.14 -11.35 -12.80
N ASP A 185 2.10 -10.57 -13.10
CA ASP A 185 1.14 -10.92 -14.11
C ASP A 185 1.15 -9.89 -15.24
N ARG A 186 1.16 -10.39 -16.47
CA ARG A 186 0.98 -9.59 -17.68
C ARG A 186 -0.44 -9.00 -17.80
N VAL A 187 -1.18 -8.98 -16.70
CA VAL A 187 -2.58 -8.55 -16.65
C VAL A 187 -2.67 -7.25 -15.86
N ASN A 188 -2.57 -6.14 -16.58
CA ASN A 188 -3.04 -4.83 -16.10
C ASN A 188 -4.54 -4.91 -15.91
N ASN A 189 -5.07 -4.98 -14.67
CA ASN A 189 -6.49 -4.65 -14.57
C ASN A 189 -7.00 -4.40 -13.14
N LYS A 190 -7.83 -3.34 -12.99
CA LYS A 190 -8.80 -3.22 -11.89
C LYS A 190 -9.68 -4.48 -11.78
N ASP A 191 -9.94 -5.15 -12.89
CA ASP A 191 -10.71 -6.40 -12.97
C ASP A 191 -10.05 -7.55 -12.18
N PHE A 192 -8.72 -7.57 -12.08
CA PHE A 192 -8.01 -8.57 -11.26
C PHE A 192 -8.31 -8.41 -9.77
N ALA A 193 -8.35 -7.17 -9.25
CA ALA A 193 -8.68 -6.93 -7.84
C ALA A 193 -10.11 -7.41 -7.53
N TRP A 194 -11.07 -7.15 -8.41
CA TRP A 194 -12.45 -7.60 -8.24
C TRP A 194 -12.61 -9.11 -8.42
N GLU A 195 -11.88 -9.72 -9.35
CA GLU A 195 -11.93 -11.17 -9.57
C GLU A 195 -11.26 -11.93 -8.41
N THR A 196 -10.16 -11.41 -7.88
CA THR A 196 -9.48 -11.97 -6.70
C THR A 196 -10.32 -11.78 -5.44
N LEU A 197 -10.95 -10.60 -5.23
CA LEU A 197 -11.92 -10.36 -4.16
C LEU A 197 -13.11 -11.30 -4.24
N ARG A 198 -13.65 -11.51 -5.45
CA ARG A 198 -14.77 -12.42 -5.65
C ARG A 198 -14.38 -13.88 -5.36
N LYS A 199 -13.18 -14.32 -5.78
CA LYS A 199 -12.67 -15.68 -5.51
C LYS A 199 -12.31 -15.88 -4.03
N ALA A 200 -11.65 -14.90 -3.39
CA ALA A 200 -11.31 -14.94 -1.97
C ALA A 200 -12.58 -14.92 -1.10
N SER A 201 -13.52 -14.01 -1.36
CA SER A 201 -14.75 -13.87 -0.59
C SER A 201 -15.57 -15.17 -0.48
N TRP A 202 -15.60 -16.00 -1.52
CA TRP A 202 -16.37 -17.26 -1.50
C TRP A 202 -15.60 -18.43 -0.90
N LYS A 203 -14.31 -18.59 -1.19
CA LYS A 203 -13.50 -19.70 -0.66
C LYS A 203 -13.14 -19.47 0.81
N ASP A 204 -12.77 -18.25 1.20
CA ASP A 204 -12.36 -17.97 2.56
C ASP A 204 -13.56 -17.82 3.51
N ALA A 205 -14.72 -17.39 3.02
CA ALA A 205 -15.96 -17.48 3.80
C ALA A 205 -16.37 -18.94 4.11
N MET A 206 -16.05 -19.87 3.19
CA MET A 206 -16.28 -21.30 3.44
C MET A 206 -15.17 -21.96 4.28
N THR A 207 -13.96 -21.40 4.33
CA THR A 207 -12.83 -21.92 5.12
C THR A 207 -12.65 -21.21 6.45
N MET A 208 -13.39 -20.15 6.73
CA MET A 208 -13.47 -19.55 8.05
C MET A 208 -14.22 -20.51 8.99
N ASN A 209 -13.47 -21.50 9.45
CA ASN A 209 -13.84 -22.40 10.56
C ASN A 209 -13.77 -21.59 11.87
N THR A 210 -14.48 -20.46 11.93
CA THR A 210 -14.65 -19.75 13.19
C THR A 210 -15.85 -20.40 13.87
N PRO A 211 -15.69 -20.90 15.10
CA PRO A 211 -16.79 -21.49 15.88
C PRO A 211 -18.01 -20.55 15.97
N LEU A 212 -17.79 -19.24 15.84
CA LEU A 212 -18.81 -18.20 15.80
C LEU A 212 -19.75 -18.30 14.58
N LEU A 213 -19.24 -18.53 13.38
CA LEU A 213 -20.06 -18.64 12.17
C LEU A 213 -20.89 -19.93 12.19
N SER A 214 -20.31 -21.04 12.66
CA SER A 214 -21.01 -22.31 12.86
C SER A 214 -22.13 -22.19 13.92
N ILE A 215 -21.88 -21.46 15.00
CA ILE A 215 -22.88 -21.17 16.04
C ILE A 215 -23.99 -20.28 15.48
N LEU A 216 -23.67 -19.24 14.71
CA LEU A 216 -24.66 -18.33 14.11
C LEU A 216 -25.57 -19.05 13.11
N LEU A 217 -25.01 -19.92 12.26
CA LEU A 217 -25.74 -20.75 11.32
C LEU A 217 -26.65 -21.77 12.07
N MET A 218 -26.14 -22.35 13.14
CA MET A 218 -26.92 -23.28 13.97
C MET A 218 -28.11 -22.59 14.68
N ILE A 219 -27.89 -21.35 15.18
CA ILE A 219 -28.96 -20.54 15.78
C ILE A 219 -30.00 -20.17 14.71
N MET A 220 -29.60 -19.72 13.52
CA MET A 220 -30.53 -19.46 12.42
C MET A 220 -31.33 -20.70 12.04
N PHE A 221 -30.73 -21.87 11.97
CA PHE A 221 -31.40 -23.10 11.62
C PHE A 221 -32.42 -23.50 12.70
N LEU A 222 -32.10 -23.37 13.97
CA LEU A 222 -33.00 -23.63 15.10
C LEU A 222 -34.17 -22.64 15.13
N THR A 223 -33.96 -21.37 14.83
CA THR A 223 -35.06 -20.38 14.78
C THR A 223 -36.03 -20.66 13.63
N ILE A 224 -35.54 -21.11 12.46
CA ILE A 224 -36.38 -21.50 11.33
C ILE A 224 -37.25 -22.72 11.71
N ILE A 225 -36.66 -23.75 12.33
CA ILE A 225 -37.39 -24.94 12.79
C ILE A 225 -38.47 -24.55 13.82
N PHE A 226 -38.14 -23.68 14.75
CA PHE A 226 -39.10 -23.23 15.77
C PHE A 226 -40.26 -22.44 15.15
N LEU A 227 -39.99 -21.53 14.23
CA LEU A 227 -41.03 -20.77 13.53
C LEU A 227 -41.93 -21.66 12.66
N THR A 228 -41.35 -22.64 11.96
CA THR A 228 -42.13 -23.60 11.16
C THR A 228 -43.00 -24.49 12.04
N SER A 229 -42.54 -24.90 13.22
CA SER A 229 -43.31 -25.69 14.18
C SER A 229 -44.51 -24.90 14.74
N ILE A 230 -44.33 -23.61 15.05
CA ILE A 230 -45.41 -22.72 15.47
C ILE A 230 -46.44 -22.55 14.35
N LEU A 231 -46.00 -22.36 13.12
CA LEU A 231 -46.87 -22.19 11.97
C LEU A 231 -47.75 -23.43 11.74
N ILE A 232 -47.14 -24.62 11.81
CA ILE A 232 -47.86 -25.89 11.70
C ILE A 232 -48.90 -26.04 12.83
N TYR A 233 -48.52 -25.69 14.07
CA TYR A 233 -49.44 -25.74 15.20
C TYR A 233 -50.63 -24.80 15.04
N ILE A 234 -50.43 -23.60 14.49
CA ILE A 234 -51.51 -22.63 14.22
C ILE A 234 -52.44 -23.13 13.09
N LEU A 235 -51.88 -23.77 12.06
CA LEU A 235 -52.65 -24.26 10.91
C LEU A 235 -53.42 -25.57 11.19
N THR A 236 -53.09 -26.30 12.28
CA THR A 236 -53.73 -27.56 12.66
C THR A 236 -54.79 -27.38 13.75
N LYS A 237 -54.99 -26.16 14.23
CA LYS A 237 -56.07 -25.77 15.14
C LYS A 237 -57.18 -25.06 14.40
#